data_cd953485e3a4671c60668797bc2a5d5d
#
_entry.id   cd953485e3a4671c60668797bc2a5d5d
#
_cell.length_a   1.000
_cell.length_b   1.000
_cell.length_c   1.000
_cell.angle_alpha   90.00
_cell.angle_beta   90.00
_cell.angle_gamma   90.00
#
_symmetry.space_group_name_H-M   'P 1'
#
loop_
_entity.id
_entity.type
_entity.pdbx_description
1 polymer ?
#
loop_
_entity_poly.entity_id
_entity_poly.type
_entity_poly.pdbx_seq_one_letter_code
_entity_poly.pdbx_strand_id
1 'polypeptide(L)'
;MGGPSHRAPGGMALSPLAAIFLFLHVMGAIAAFGPSFVMPIIASQARKMPSGTLFGLRLSDVIERRLIIPLGLFQAVTGIGLIVTISFDLSAAHWLAAGIVLYVIAISFAILVQAKTVESMIQVIEALPALAPGTPPGPPPAEFMALAKRAQQGGILLSVLLVVIVFCMSVKPQF
;
A
#
# COMPACT_ATOMS: atom_id res chain seq x y z
N MET A 1 -9.46 7.37 60.40
CA MET A 1 -8.73 6.38 59.60
C MET A 1 -9.13 6.58 58.13
N GLY A 2 -8.36 7.39 57.44
CA GLY A 2 -8.57 7.64 55.99
C GLY A 2 -7.75 6.65 55.18
N GLY A 3 -8.42 5.74 54.47
CA GLY A 3 -7.77 4.79 53.57
C GLY A 3 -7.11 5.50 52.37
N PRO A 4 -5.98 4.99 51.87
CA PRO A 4 -5.34 5.58 50.72
C PRO A 4 -6.22 5.42 49.49
N SER A 5 -6.63 6.54 48.89
CA SER A 5 -7.30 6.55 47.59
C SER A 5 -6.32 6.02 46.51
N HIS A 6 -6.53 4.81 46.06
CA HIS A 6 -5.91 4.29 44.87
C HIS A 6 -6.36 5.14 43.65
N ARG A 7 -5.60 6.19 43.36
CA ARG A 7 -5.65 6.80 42.02
C ARG A 7 -5.14 5.75 41.04
N ALA A 8 -6.03 5.22 40.22
CA ALA A 8 -5.65 4.49 39.02
C ALA A 8 -4.65 5.35 38.22
N PRO A 9 -3.55 4.78 37.70
CA PRO A 9 -2.65 5.53 36.86
C PRO A 9 -3.46 6.02 35.65
N GLY A 10 -3.64 7.34 35.57
CA GLY A 10 -4.35 8.00 34.48
C GLY A 10 -3.65 7.66 33.19
N GLY A 11 -4.22 6.75 32.39
CA GLY A 11 -3.81 6.57 31.02
C GLY A 11 -3.83 7.95 30.36
N MET A 12 -2.71 8.36 29.76
CA MET A 12 -2.58 9.66 29.10
C MET A 12 -3.64 9.69 27.98
N ALA A 13 -4.75 10.39 28.25
CA ALA A 13 -5.78 10.58 27.22
C ALA A 13 -5.16 11.36 26.07
N LEU A 14 -5.30 10.84 24.85
CA LEU A 14 -4.85 11.53 23.66
C LEU A 14 -5.56 12.89 23.58
N SER A 15 -4.84 13.94 23.18
CA SER A 15 -5.48 15.21 22.85
C SER A 15 -6.53 14.98 21.74
N PRO A 16 -7.61 15.78 21.67
CA PRO A 16 -8.62 15.64 20.63
C PRO A 16 -8.01 15.67 19.21
N LEU A 17 -7.01 16.51 19.01
CA LEU A 17 -6.29 16.61 17.74
C LEU A 17 -5.51 15.33 17.41
N ALA A 18 -4.80 14.78 18.40
CA ALA A 18 -4.09 13.51 18.22
C ALA A 18 -5.04 12.34 17.91
N ALA A 19 -6.22 12.32 18.56
CA ALA A 19 -7.25 11.31 18.27
C ALA A 19 -7.78 11.42 16.83
N ILE A 20 -8.00 12.64 16.32
CA ILE A 20 -8.40 12.86 14.93
C ILE A 20 -7.31 12.37 13.96
N PHE A 21 -6.06 12.74 14.18
CA PHE A 21 -4.96 12.26 13.33
C PHE A 21 -4.82 10.74 13.37
N LEU A 22 -4.99 10.12 14.54
CA LEU A 22 -4.95 8.67 14.67
C LEU A 22 -6.08 8.00 13.89
N PHE A 23 -7.29 8.51 14.01
CA PHE A 23 -8.43 8.02 13.26
C PHE A 23 -8.20 8.11 11.74
N LEU A 24 -7.77 9.29 11.26
CA LEU A 24 -7.49 9.51 9.84
C LEU A 24 -6.35 8.64 9.34
N HIS A 25 -5.31 8.43 10.15
CA HIS A 25 -4.18 7.58 9.81
C HIS A 25 -4.60 6.11 9.68
N VAL A 26 -5.37 5.59 10.63
CA VAL A 26 -5.87 4.21 10.57
C VAL A 26 -6.84 4.02 9.40
N MET A 27 -7.80 4.93 9.22
CA MET A 27 -8.76 4.85 8.11
C MET A 27 -8.08 5.00 6.76
N GLY A 28 -7.12 5.92 6.65
CA GLY A 28 -6.30 6.08 5.45
C GLY A 28 -5.49 4.82 5.12
N ALA A 29 -4.92 4.15 6.13
CA ALA A 29 -4.20 2.89 5.95
C ALA A 29 -5.14 1.78 5.40
N ILE A 30 -6.32 1.62 6.00
CA ILE A 30 -7.30 0.63 5.53
C ILE A 30 -7.69 0.89 4.06
N ALA A 31 -7.98 2.14 3.72
CA ALA A 31 -8.41 2.52 2.37
C ALA A 31 -7.27 2.45 1.34
N ALA A 32 -6.03 2.80 1.72
CA ALA A 32 -4.87 2.74 0.83
C ALA A 32 -4.42 1.30 0.55
N PHE A 33 -4.40 0.46 1.58
CA PHE A 33 -3.78 -0.86 1.49
C PHE A 33 -4.78 -1.99 1.25
N GLY A 34 -6.06 -1.81 1.63
CA GLY A 34 -7.12 -2.79 1.37
C GLY A 34 -7.18 -3.26 -0.09
N PRO A 35 -7.19 -2.35 -1.07
CA PRO A 35 -7.21 -2.71 -2.49
C PRO A 35 -6.03 -3.58 -2.94
N SER A 36 -4.85 -3.45 -2.31
CA SER A 36 -3.66 -4.23 -2.67
C SER A 36 -3.88 -5.74 -2.57
N PHE A 37 -4.72 -6.20 -1.64
CA PHE A 37 -5.09 -7.61 -1.49
C PHE A 37 -6.06 -8.10 -2.57
N VAL A 38 -6.77 -7.19 -3.24
CA VAL A 38 -7.73 -7.51 -4.32
C VAL A 38 -7.03 -7.62 -5.67
N MET A 39 -5.86 -6.97 -5.86
CA MET A 39 -5.14 -6.97 -7.14
C MET A 39 -4.83 -8.38 -7.69
N PRO A 40 -4.35 -9.37 -6.91
CA PRO A 40 -4.14 -10.72 -7.42
C PRO A 40 -5.44 -11.38 -7.90
N ILE A 41 -6.56 -11.08 -7.26
CA ILE A 41 -7.88 -11.61 -7.64
C ILE A 41 -8.30 -11.01 -8.97
N ILE A 42 -8.19 -9.68 -9.14
CA ILE A 42 -8.47 -8.99 -10.40
C ILE A 42 -7.62 -9.59 -11.52
N ALA A 43 -6.30 -9.72 -11.31
CA ALA A 43 -5.38 -10.28 -12.30
C ALA A 43 -5.72 -11.74 -12.66
N SER A 44 -6.17 -12.55 -11.70
CA SER A 44 -6.54 -13.95 -11.93
C SER A 44 -7.84 -14.07 -12.75
N GLN A 45 -8.83 -13.24 -12.46
CA GLN A 45 -10.10 -13.24 -13.19
C GLN A 45 -9.96 -12.63 -14.59
N ALA A 46 -9.20 -11.55 -14.72
CA ALA A 46 -8.95 -10.93 -16.02
C ALA A 46 -8.32 -11.91 -17.03
N ARG A 47 -7.40 -12.77 -16.59
CA ARG A 47 -6.78 -13.80 -17.44
C ARG A 47 -7.73 -14.88 -17.93
N LYS A 48 -8.90 -15.07 -17.29
CA LYS A 48 -9.91 -16.04 -17.73
C LYS A 48 -10.82 -15.51 -18.85
N MET A 49 -10.74 -14.22 -19.14
CA MET A 49 -11.56 -13.56 -20.16
C MET A 49 -10.72 -13.27 -21.40
N PRO A 50 -11.21 -13.53 -22.63
CA PRO A 50 -10.44 -13.35 -23.87
C PRO A 50 -9.85 -11.93 -24.05
N SER A 51 -10.57 -10.88 -23.62
CA SER A 51 -10.14 -9.46 -23.66
C SER A 51 -9.87 -8.87 -22.28
N GLY A 52 -9.87 -9.70 -21.24
CA GLY A 52 -9.85 -9.22 -19.86
C GLY A 52 -8.50 -8.71 -19.38
N THR A 53 -7.40 -9.14 -20.01
CA THR A 53 -6.04 -8.76 -19.58
C THR A 53 -5.85 -7.25 -19.61
N LEU A 54 -6.16 -6.59 -20.74
CA LEU A 54 -6.03 -5.13 -20.86
C LEU A 54 -6.97 -4.40 -19.87
N PHE A 55 -8.21 -4.86 -19.76
CA PHE A 55 -9.16 -4.29 -18.80
C PHE A 55 -8.65 -4.41 -17.36
N GLY A 56 -8.17 -5.59 -16.97
CA GLY A 56 -7.61 -5.83 -15.63
C GLY A 56 -6.38 -4.96 -15.34
N LEU A 57 -5.50 -4.76 -16.31
CA LEU A 57 -4.34 -3.89 -16.18
C LEU A 57 -4.74 -2.42 -16.01
N ARG A 58 -5.66 -1.92 -16.87
CA ARG A 58 -6.17 -0.55 -16.78
C ARG A 58 -6.90 -0.30 -15.46
N LEU A 59 -7.71 -1.26 -15.01
CA LEU A 59 -8.39 -1.17 -13.71
C LEU A 59 -7.37 -1.10 -12.57
N SER A 60 -6.33 -1.94 -12.60
CA SER A 60 -5.26 -1.92 -11.61
C SER A 60 -4.51 -0.59 -11.61
N ASP A 61 -4.17 -0.05 -12.79
CA ASP A 61 -3.49 1.25 -12.92
C ASP A 61 -4.35 2.40 -12.37
N VAL A 62 -5.65 2.41 -12.68
CA VAL A 62 -6.58 3.44 -12.15
C VAL A 62 -6.67 3.36 -10.62
N ILE A 63 -6.81 2.17 -10.05
CA ILE A 63 -6.86 1.97 -8.59
C ILE A 63 -5.53 2.41 -7.96
N GLU A 64 -4.40 2.05 -8.54
CA GLU A 64 -3.08 2.41 -8.02
C GLU A 64 -2.88 3.93 -8.03
N ARG A 65 -3.13 4.59 -9.18
CA ARG A 65 -2.86 6.03 -9.35
C ARG A 65 -3.89 6.93 -8.70
N ARG A 66 -5.17 6.52 -8.63
CA ARG A 66 -6.25 7.37 -8.10
C ARG A 66 -6.65 7.06 -6.66
N LEU A 67 -6.28 5.93 -6.13
CA LEU A 67 -6.64 5.54 -4.78
C LEU A 67 -5.40 5.23 -3.93
N ILE A 68 -4.58 4.24 -4.31
CA ILE A 68 -3.48 3.76 -3.46
C ILE A 68 -2.42 4.84 -3.27
N ILE A 69 -1.91 5.45 -4.34
CA ILE A 69 -0.84 6.46 -4.26
C ILE A 69 -1.31 7.71 -3.49
N PRO A 70 -2.45 8.35 -3.82
CA PRO A 70 -2.90 9.53 -3.08
C PRO A 70 -3.16 9.26 -1.60
N LEU A 71 -3.81 8.14 -1.27
CA LEU A 71 -4.05 7.77 0.12
C LEU A 71 -2.75 7.34 0.82
N GLY A 72 -1.83 6.70 0.11
CA GLY A 72 -0.49 6.45 0.60
C GLY A 72 0.22 7.75 0.99
N LEU A 73 0.20 8.78 0.15
CA LEU A 73 0.76 10.10 0.47
C LEU A 73 0.01 10.78 1.63
N PHE A 74 -1.31 10.64 1.70
CA PHE A 74 -2.09 11.10 2.84
C PHE A 74 -1.66 10.45 4.16
N GLN A 75 -1.21 9.19 4.13
CA GLN A 75 -0.62 8.50 5.28
C GLN A 75 0.63 9.22 5.83
N ALA A 76 1.48 9.79 4.96
CA ALA A 76 2.61 10.60 5.41
C ALA A 76 2.15 11.83 6.18
N VAL A 77 1.15 12.53 5.67
CA VAL A 77 0.62 13.75 6.29
C VAL A 77 0.03 13.44 7.67
N THR A 78 -0.82 12.42 7.75
CA THR A 78 -1.44 12.02 9.03
C THR A 78 -0.43 11.44 10.01
N GLY A 79 0.57 10.71 9.53
CA GLY A 79 1.68 10.21 10.34
C GLY A 79 2.54 11.32 10.93
N ILE A 80 2.88 12.35 10.15
CA ILE A 80 3.57 13.55 10.63
C ILE A 80 2.70 14.27 11.69
N GLY A 81 1.40 14.42 11.41
CA GLY A 81 0.44 14.99 12.37
C GLY A 81 0.44 14.26 13.71
N LEU A 82 0.50 12.92 13.70
CA LEU A 82 0.62 12.10 14.90
C LEU A 82 1.93 12.34 15.64
N ILE A 83 3.06 12.36 14.96
CA ILE A 83 4.37 12.59 15.57
C ILE A 83 4.40 13.94 16.29
N VAL A 84 3.89 14.99 15.64
CA VAL A 84 3.87 16.35 16.19
C VAL A 84 2.90 16.47 17.38
N THR A 85 1.70 15.87 17.27
CA THR A 85 0.65 16.02 18.30
C THR A 85 0.87 15.16 19.54
N ILE A 86 1.60 14.03 19.41
CA ILE A 86 1.92 13.13 20.53
C ILE A 86 3.33 13.41 21.08
N SER A 87 4.13 14.26 20.41
CA SER A 87 5.51 14.59 20.79
C SER A 87 6.38 13.33 20.96
N PHE A 88 6.36 12.43 19.97
CA PHE A 88 7.21 11.26 19.99
C PHE A 88 8.69 11.61 19.98
N ASP A 89 9.45 11.01 20.90
CA ASP A 89 10.90 11.00 20.82
C ASP A 89 11.36 9.94 19.83
N LEU A 90 11.71 10.39 18.62
CA LEU A 90 12.18 9.50 17.55
C LEU A 90 13.51 8.82 17.90
N SER A 91 14.33 9.41 18.79
CA SER A 91 15.59 8.82 19.20
C SER A 91 15.39 7.62 20.14
N ALA A 92 14.28 7.59 20.88
CA ALA A 92 13.90 6.49 21.76
C ALA A 92 12.94 5.48 21.09
N ALA A 93 12.23 5.91 20.05
CA ALA A 93 11.23 5.10 19.36
C ALA A 93 11.80 4.47 18.07
N HIS A 94 12.78 3.56 18.19
CA HIS A 94 13.42 2.92 17.03
C HIS A 94 12.43 2.21 16.10
N TRP A 95 11.37 1.60 16.64
CA TRP A 95 10.29 0.99 15.87
C TRP A 95 9.58 1.99 14.94
N LEU A 96 9.41 3.23 15.39
CA LEU A 96 8.78 4.30 14.60
C LEU A 96 9.71 4.75 13.48
N ALA A 97 11.00 4.94 13.78
CA ALA A 97 12.01 5.28 12.78
C ALA A 97 12.11 4.18 11.70
N ALA A 98 12.16 2.91 12.10
CA ALA A 98 12.15 1.77 11.18
C ALA A 98 10.89 1.76 10.30
N GLY A 99 9.71 1.96 10.88
CA GLY A 99 8.45 2.04 10.15
C GLY A 99 8.42 3.18 9.13
N ILE A 100 8.95 4.36 9.47
CA ILE A 100 9.06 5.51 8.55
C ILE A 100 9.99 5.18 7.38
N VAL A 101 11.17 4.60 7.64
CA VAL A 101 12.12 4.22 6.58
C VAL A 101 11.49 3.20 5.63
N LEU A 102 10.87 2.14 6.17
CA LEU A 102 10.19 1.13 5.36
C LEU A 102 9.03 1.72 4.56
N TYR A 103 8.29 2.66 5.13
CA TYR A 103 7.22 3.37 4.43
C TYR A 103 7.76 4.19 3.25
N VAL A 104 8.86 4.96 3.45
CA VAL A 104 9.48 5.75 2.37
C VAL A 104 9.96 4.84 1.24
N ILE A 105 10.56 3.70 1.58
CA ILE A 105 10.96 2.68 0.59
C ILE A 105 9.74 2.16 -0.16
N ALA A 106 8.67 1.78 0.55
CA ALA A 106 7.47 1.21 -0.05
C ALA A 106 6.78 2.19 -1.01
N ILE A 107 6.54 3.43 -0.59
CA ILE A 107 5.86 4.42 -1.43
C ILE A 107 6.70 4.83 -2.64
N SER A 108 8.01 4.96 -2.46
CA SER A 108 8.94 5.24 -3.56
C SER A 108 8.95 4.10 -4.57
N PHE A 109 9.00 2.86 -4.12
CA PHE A 109 8.96 1.69 -4.99
C PHE A 109 7.62 1.57 -5.73
N ALA A 110 6.50 1.83 -5.06
CA ALA A 110 5.18 1.81 -5.68
C ALA A 110 5.09 2.82 -6.83
N ILE A 111 5.54 4.07 -6.60
CA ILE A 111 5.47 5.14 -7.61
C ILE A 111 6.49 4.95 -8.73
N LEU A 112 7.75 4.66 -8.40
CA LEU A 112 8.86 4.68 -9.36
C LEU A 112 9.02 3.37 -10.13
N VAL A 113 8.59 2.26 -9.56
CA VAL A 113 8.80 0.93 -10.13
C VAL A 113 7.48 0.26 -10.48
N GLN A 114 6.59 0.10 -9.49
CA GLN A 114 5.37 -0.70 -9.68
C GLN A 114 4.42 -0.06 -10.69
N ALA A 115 4.07 1.21 -10.51
CA ALA A 115 3.16 1.92 -11.41
C ALA A 115 3.70 1.98 -12.85
N LYS A 116 5.01 2.20 -13.02
CA LYS A 116 5.64 2.22 -14.34
C LYS A 116 5.68 0.83 -14.99
N THR A 117 5.83 -0.23 -14.19
CA THR A 117 5.80 -1.61 -14.71
C THR A 117 4.43 -1.96 -15.25
N VAL A 118 3.35 -1.58 -14.53
CA VAL A 118 1.97 -1.79 -14.98
C VAL A 118 1.68 -0.98 -16.25
N GLU A 119 2.11 0.28 -16.30
CA GLU A 119 2.00 1.13 -17.50
C GLU A 119 2.70 0.51 -18.71
N SER A 120 3.93 0.00 -18.55
CA SER A 120 4.65 -0.69 -19.64
C SER A 120 3.91 -1.95 -20.10
N MET A 121 3.29 -2.70 -19.17
CA MET A 121 2.46 -3.86 -19.54
C MET A 121 1.25 -3.47 -20.41
N ILE A 122 0.60 -2.34 -20.07
CA ILE A 122 -0.50 -1.79 -20.87
C ILE A 122 -0.02 -1.44 -22.28
N GLN A 123 1.09 -0.72 -22.38
CA GLN A 123 1.67 -0.32 -23.67
C GLN A 123 2.01 -1.52 -24.55
N VAL A 124 2.58 -2.59 -24.00
CA VAL A 124 2.89 -3.82 -24.73
C VAL A 124 1.62 -4.47 -25.31
N ILE A 125 0.54 -4.53 -24.51
CA ILE A 125 -0.72 -5.13 -24.99
C ILE A 125 -1.41 -4.23 -26.02
N GLU A 126 -1.37 -2.92 -25.86
CA GLU A 126 -1.97 -1.96 -26.80
C GLU A 126 -1.24 -1.90 -28.15
N ALA A 127 0.06 -2.20 -28.15
CA ALA A 127 0.86 -2.27 -29.37
C ALA A 127 0.61 -3.55 -30.21
N LEU A 128 -0.10 -4.54 -29.66
CA LEU A 128 -0.40 -5.77 -30.42
C LEU A 128 -1.43 -5.48 -31.54
N PRO A 129 -1.25 -6.11 -32.71
CA PRO A 129 -2.25 -6.00 -33.78
C PRO A 129 -3.62 -6.47 -33.32
N ALA A 130 -4.66 -5.79 -33.77
CA ALA A 130 -6.04 -6.23 -33.53
C ALA A 130 -6.25 -7.63 -34.15
N LEU A 131 -6.70 -8.58 -33.34
CA LEU A 131 -7.02 -9.91 -33.82
C LEU A 131 -8.29 -9.85 -34.69
N ALA A 132 -8.27 -10.58 -35.83
CA ALA A 132 -9.48 -10.74 -36.61
C ALA A 132 -10.60 -11.43 -35.81
N PRO A 133 -11.87 -11.07 -36.03
CA PRO A 133 -12.98 -11.69 -35.32
C PRO A 133 -12.92 -13.22 -35.38
N GLY A 134 -12.99 -13.90 -34.25
CA GLY A 134 -12.93 -15.36 -34.13
C GLY A 134 -11.52 -15.97 -34.04
N THR A 135 -10.45 -15.17 -34.11
CA THR A 135 -9.07 -15.68 -33.93
C THR A 135 -8.77 -15.84 -32.43
N PRO A 136 -8.37 -17.04 -31.98
CA PRO A 136 -7.93 -17.22 -30.59
C PRO A 136 -6.70 -16.34 -30.29
N PRO A 137 -6.61 -15.72 -29.09
CA PRO A 137 -5.40 -15.00 -28.70
C PRO A 137 -4.19 -15.94 -28.72
N GLY A 138 -3.12 -15.51 -29.37
CA GLY A 138 -1.83 -16.19 -29.29
C GLY A 138 -1.20 -16.10 -27.89
N PRO A 139 -0.09 -16.81 -27.66
CA PRO A 139 0.63 -16.71 -26.40
C PRO A 139 1.09 -15.26 -26.17
N PRO A 140 1.08 -14.76 -24.89
CA PRO A 140 1.54 -13.43 -24.57
C PRO A 140 3.00 -13.22 -25.03
N PRO A 141 3.36 -12.00 -25.48
CA PRO A 141 4.76 -11.68 -25.82
C PRO A 141 5.72 -11.95 -24.65
N ALA A 142 6.95 -12.36 -24.97
CA ALA A 142 7.97 -12.62 -23.95
C ALA A 142 8.25 -11.38 -23.06
N GLU A 143 8.22 -10.18 -23.65
CA GLU A 143 8.34 -8.92 -22.94
C GLU A 143 7.22 -8.73 -21.91
N PHE A 144 5.97 -8.98 -22.28
CA PHE A 144 4.84 -8.93 -21.36
C PHE A 144 5.03 -9.91 -20.19
N MET A 145 5.47 -11.13 -20.45
CA MET A 145 5.71 -12.13 -19.43
C MET A 145 6.81 -11.71 -18.44
N ALA A 146 7.88 -11.06 -18.94
CA ALA A 146 8.94 -10.52 -18.10
C ALA A 146 8.41 -9.38 -17.19
N LEU A 147 7.63 -8.45 -17.75
CA LEU A 147 7.00 -7.38 -16.99
C LEU A 147 5.99 -7.92 -15.97
N ALA A 148 5.18 -8.90 -16.34
CA ALA A 148 4.22 -9.54 -15.44
C ALA A 148 4.91 -10.21 -14.24
N LYS A 149 6.04 -10.89 -14.46
CA LYS A 149 6.87 -11.46 -13.40
C LYS A 149 7.41 -10.35 -12.48
N ARG A 150 7.92 -9.25 -13.05
CA ARG A 150 8.41 -8.10 -12.29
C ARG A 150 7.30 -7.45 -11.47
N ALA A 151 6.12 -7.24 -12.05
CA ALA A 151 4.95 -6.69 -11.35
C ALA A 151 4.52 -7.60 -10.20
N GLN A 152 4.51 -8.91 -10.40
CA GLN A 152 4.18 -9.88 -9.36
C GLN A 152 5.20 -9.84 -8.19
N GLN A 153 6.49 -9.84 -8.50
CA GLN A 153 7.55 -9.75 -7.49
C GLN A 153 7.47 -8.42 -6.71
N GLY A 154 7.22 -7.31 -7.42
CA GLY A 154 7.01 -6.00 -6.81
C GLY A 154 5.78 -5.98 -5.89
N GLY A 155 4.68 -6.58 -6.31
CA GLY A 155 3.47 -6.70 -5.49
C GLY A 155 3.72 -7.52 -4.22
N ILE A 156 4.45 -8.63 -4.30
CA ILE A 156 4.85 -9.44 -3.14
C ILE A 156 5.73 -8.61 -2.19
N LEU A 157 6.75 -7.92 -2.73
CA LEU A 157 7.62 -7.05 -1.94
C LEU A 157 6.81 -5.99 -1.18
N LEU A 158 5.93 -5.27 -1.87
CA LEU A 158 5.08 -4.25 -1.26
C LEU A 158 4.17 -4.84 -0.17
N SER A 159 3.61 -6.03 -0.40
CA SER A 159 2.78 -6.72 0.61
C SER A 159 3.58 -7.10 1.85
N VAL A 160 4.81 -7.60 1.68
CA VAL A 160 5.71 -7.91 2.81
C VAL A 160 6.10 -6.64 3.57
N LEU A 161 6.49 -5.57 2.86
CA LEU A 161 6.81 -4.29 3.48
C LEU A 161 5.62 -3.75 4.29
N LEU A 162 4.41 -3.83 3.75
CA LEU A 162 3.20 -3.42 4.43
C LEU A 162 3.00 -4.19 5.74
N VAL A 163 3.10 -5.52 5.70
CA VAL A 163 2.95 -6.36 6.90
C VAL A 163 3.98 -5.99 7.96
N VAL A 164 5.24 -5.78 7.56
CA VAL A 164 6.31 -5.38 8.48
C VAL A 164 6.06 -3.99 9.07
N ILE A 165 5.61 -3.02 8.26
CA ILE A 165 5.25 -1.67 8.75
C ILE A 165 4.12 -1.77 9.78
N VAL A 166 3.04 -2.50 9.46
CA VAL A 166 1.92 -2.70 10.40
C VAL A 166 2.37 -3.39 11.67
N PHE A 167 3.24 -4.38 11.57
CA PHE A 167 3.84 -5.05 12.74
C PHE A 167 4.62 -4.06 13.61
N CYS A 168 5.53 -3.27 13.03
CA CYS A 168 6.29 -2.26 13.78
C CYS A 168 5.38 -1.27 14.48
N MET A 169 4.32 -0.79 13.81
CA MET A 169 3.39 0.20 14.35
C MET A 169 2.47 -0.38 15.45
N SER A 170 2.13 -1.68 15.35
CA SER A 170 1.19 -2.33 16.28
C SER A 170 1.90 -2.90 17.51
N VAL A 171 3.01 -3.62 17.29
CA VAL A 171 3.74 -4.34 18.37
C VAL A 171 4.73 -3.43 19.09
N LYS A 172 5.24 -2.38 18.40
CA LYS A 172 6.25 -1.43 18.93
C LYS A 172 7.44 -2.15 19.55
N PRO A 173 8.13 -3.01 18.78
CA PRO A 173 9.22 -3.82 19.31
C PRO A 173 10.33 -2.93 19.88
N GLN A 174 10.81 -3.26 21.08
CA GLN A 174 11.94 -2.59 21.73
C GLN A 174 13.22 -3.34 21.33
N PHE A 175 14.02 -2.75 20.46
CA PHE A 175 15.36 -3.24 20.07
C PHE A 175 16.39 -2.13 20.14
#